data_e683b927397f6db2e8cb6d0bdb13baa0
#
_entry.id   e683b927397f6db2e8cb6d0bdb13baa0
#
_cell.length_a   1.000
_cell.length_b   1.000
_cell.length_c   1.000
_cell.angle_alpha   90.00
_cell.angle_beta   90.00
_cell.angle_gamma   90.00
#
_symmetry.space_group_name_H-M   'P 1'
#
loop_
_entity.id
_entity.type
_entity.pdbx_description
1 polymer ?
#
loop_
_entity_poly.entity_id
_entity_poly.type
_entity_poly.pdbx_seq_one_letter_code
_entity_poly.pdbx_strand_id
1 'polypeptide(L)'
;MLKTEINVNLTPDWSDERIDSYGNVSTFFSLQNRHSELLISAKSLIETKPKSSVEPKPADTPAWEMVREYFRYHSNTKWDSASEFLFTSPFIALRPEFSEFARANFTNGRPILDAAIDLMRRIYSEFHYVSRSTDINTPALEALTKREGVCQDFAHILIASLRSIGLPAKYISGYILTTPAPGQPRLIGGDASHAWVSIYAPRIDPDGQLCPGTWCDLDPTNNRWGYGTPGEDYIHLAQGRDYSDVSPIRGVIHGGADHKLKVAVTVKPA
;
A
#
# COMPACT_ATOMS: atom_id res chain seq x y z
N MET A 1 -9.81 -12.44 5.20
CA MET A 1 -10.49 -11.90 6.41
C MET A 1 -11.65 -12.83 6.71
N LEU A 2 -11.73 -13.35 7.95
CA LEU A 2 -12.79 -14.32 8.35
C LEU A 2 -13.99 -13.60 8.98
N LYS A 3 -13.75 -12.58 9.79
CA LYS A 3 -14.77 -11.77 10.45
C LYS A 3 -14.26 -10.38 10.74
N THR A 4 -15.09 -9.36 10.57
CA THR A 4 -14.84 -7.99 11.03
C THR A 4 -16.06 -7.50 11.80
N GLU A 5 -15.81 -6.75 12.86
CA GLU A 5 -16.82 -6.11 13.68
C GLU A 5 -16.36 -4.67 13.97
N ILE A 6 -17.23 -3.73 13.65
CA ILE A 6 -17.01 -2.29 13.94
C ILE A 6 -18.00 -1.89 15.02
N ASN A 7 -17.49 -1.35 16.11
CA ASN A 7 -18.28 -0.85 17.23
C ASN A 7 -18.04 0.64 17.40
N VAL A 8 -19.12 1.39 17.51
CA VAL A 8 -19.13 2.81 17.84
C VAL A 8 -19.77 2.95 19.23
N ASN A 9 -19.12 3.69 20.14
CA ASN A 9 -19.62 3.86 21.52
C ASN A 9 -20.96 4.62 21.61
N LEU A 10 -21.36 5.27 20.54
CA LEU A 10 -22.65 5.95 20.39
C LEU A 10 -23.47 5.21 19.33
N THR A 11 -24.78 5.19 19.52
CA THR A 11 -25.68 4.60 18.50
C THR A 11 -25.76 5.54 17.30
N PRO A 12 -25.30 5.14 16.11
CA PRO A 12 -25.45 5.93 14.90
C PRO A 12 -26.93 6.14 14.55
N ASP A 13 -27.28 7.35 14.09
CA ASP A 13 -28.60 7.64 13.55
C ASP A 13 -28.83 6.96 12.19
N TRP A 14 -27.73 6.71 11.48
CA TRP A 14 -27.70 5.99 10.22
C TRP A 14 -26.34 5.33 10.03
N SER A 15 -26.31 4.15 9.43
CA SER A 15 -25.09 3.47 9.00
C SER A 15 -25.31 2.66 7.73
N ASP A 16 -24.26 2.54 6.90
CA ASP A 16 -24.25 1.77 5.65
C ASP A 16 -22.85 1.24 5.39
N GLU A 17 -22.76 0.10 4.68
CA GLU A 17 -21.49 -0.47 4.23
C GLU A 17 -21.42 -0.46 2.71
N ARG A 18 -20.28 -0.11 2.17
CA ARG A 18 -20.03 -0.07 0.72
C ARG A 18 -18.69 -0.66 0.39
N ILE A 19 -18.62 -1.27 -0.78
CA ILE A 19 -17.37 -1.71 -1.39
C ILE A 19 -16.97 -0.67 -2.42
N ASP A 20 -15.76 -0.15 -2.30
CA ASP A 20 -15.21 0.81 -3.27
C ASP A 20 -14.69 0.12 -4.55
N SER A 21 -14.21 0.92 -5.51
CA SER A 21 -13.68 0.42 -6.79
C SER A 21 -12.40 -0.43 -6.65
N TYR A 22 -11.74 -0.39 -5.50
CA TYR A 22 -10.54 -1.18 -5.19
C TYR A 22 -10.85 -2.44 -4.39
N GLY A 23 -12.12 -2.67 -4.04
CA GLY A 23 -12.58 -3.82 -3.25
C GLY A 23 -12.47 -3.62 -1.75
N ASN A 24 -12.19 -2.39 -1.27
CA ASN A 24 -12.18 -2.10 0.16
C ASN A 24 -13.60 -1.96 0.69
N VAL A 25 -13.87 -2.52 1.88
CA VAL A 25 -15.13 -2.32 2.58
C VAL A 25 -15.02 -1.06 3.45
N SER A 26 -15.97 -0.15 3.27
CA SER A 26 -16.08 1.09 4.03
C SER A 26 -17.40 1.16 4.76
N THR A 27 -17.37 1.43 6.06
CA THR A 27 -18.56 1.66 6.87
C THR A 27 -18.78 3.15 7.05
N PHE A 28 -19.95 3.61 6.62
CA PHE A 28 -20.41 4.99 6.77
C PHE A 28 -21.39 5.07 7.93
N PHE A 29 -21.33 6.13 8.72
CA PHE A 29 -22.33 6.40 9.74
C PHE A 29 -22.45 7.88 10.03
N SER A 30 -23.59 8.30 10.61
CA SER A 30 -23.83 9.65 11.08
C SER A 30 -24.26 9.66 12.55
N LEU A 31 -23.86 10.72 13.25
CA LEU A 31 -24.21 11.01 14.64
C LEU A 31 -24.73 12.46 14.71
N GLN A 32 -26.00 12.65 15.03
CA GLN A 32 -26.60 13.98 15.12
C GLN A 32 -26.56 14.55 16.56
N ASN A 33 -26.50 13.68 17.55
CA ASN A 33 -26.43 14.06 18.94
C ASN A 33 -25.07 14.65 19.31
N ARG A 34 -25.11 15.71 20.15
CA ARG A 34 -23.87 16.31 20.69
C ARG A 34 -23.14 15.30 21.56
N HIS A 35 -21.83 15.21 21.36
CA HIS A 35 -20.96 14.33 22.13
C HIS A 35 -19.58 14.98 22.32
N SER A 36 -18.91 14.62 23.40
CA SER A 36 -17.55 15.08 23.73
C SER A 36 -16.49 14.04 23.40
N GLU A 37 -16.89 12.79 23.16
CA GLU A 37 -16.00 11.69 22.82
C GLU A 37 -16.68 10.76 21.82
N LEU A 38 -15.91 10.34 20.83
CA LEU A 38 -16.29 9.31 19.87
C LEU A 38 -15.22 8.23 19.87
N LEU A 39 -15.60 7.02 20.26
CA LEU A 39 -14.74 5.84 20.21
C LEU A 39 -15.24 4.90 19.12
N ILE A 40 -14.38 4.65 18.13
CA ILE A 40 -14.61 3.67 17.07
C ILE A 40 -13.61 2.56 17.27
N SER A 41 -14.06 1.32 17.38
CA SER A 41 -13.21 0.15 17.47
C SER A 41 -13.55 -0.84 16.35
N ALA A 42 -12.53 -1.26 15.60
CA ALA A 42 -12.61 -2.31 14.60
C ALA A 42 -11.85 -3.55 15.09
N LYS A 43 -12.52 -4.70 15.13
CA LYS A 43 -11.92 -5.98 15.50
C LYS A 43 -12.08 -6.96 14.35
N SER A 44 -10.95 -7.47 13.84
CA SER A 44 -10.95 -8.41 12.73
C SER A 44 -10.23 -9.70 13.09
N LEU A 45 -10.79 -10.82 12.64
CA LEU A 45 -10.15 -12.13 12.65
C LEU A 45 -9.64 -12.42 11.24
N ILE A 46 -8.34 -12.65 11.11
CA ILE A 46 -7.68 -12.80 9.82
C ILE A 46 -6.91 -14.12 9.81
N GLU A 47 -7.01 -14.83 8.71
CA GLU A 47 -6.17 -15.99 8.42
C GLU A 47 -5.13 -15.57 7.40
N THR A 48 -3.85 -15.69 7.74
CA THR A 48 -2.73 -15.51 6.81
C THR A 48 -2.44 -16.84 6.12
N LYS A 49 -2.10 -16.79 4.84
CA LYS A 49 -1.76 -17.98 4.06
C LYS A 49 -0.25 -18.02 3.82
N PRO A 50 0.36 -19.21 3.84
CA PRO A 50 1.76 -19.36 3.48
C PRO A 50 2.00 -18.92 2.03
N LYS A 51 3.23 -18.48 1.74
CA LYS A 51 3.63 -18.13 0.37
C LYS A 51 3.42 -19.32 -0.56
N SER A 52 2.85 -19.07 -1.73
CA SER A 52 2.75 -20.07 -2.80
C SER A 52 4.14 -20.42 -3.33
N SER A 53 4.42 -21.71 -3.51
CA SER A 53 5.65 -22.20 -4.13
C SER A 53 5.60 -22.21 -5.68
N VAL A 54 4.45 -21.86 -6.25
CA VAL A 54 4.17 -21.97 -7.70
C VAL A 54 4.45 -20.67 -8.46
N GLU A 55 4.76 -19.60 -7.73
CA GLU A 55 4.95 -18.28 -8.34
C GLU A 55 6.29 -18.19 -9.10
N PRO A 56 6.34 -17.46 -10.23
CA PRO A 56 7.56 -17.32 -11.02
C PRO A 56 8.67 -16.65 -10.20
N LYS A 57 9.91 -17.05 -10.43
CA LYS A 57 11.05 -16.31 -9.85
C LYS A 57 11.10 -14.91 -10.46
N PRO A 58 11.60 -13.89 -9.74
CA PRO A 58 11.73 -12.54 -10.28
C PRO A 58 12.47 -12.49 -11.63
N ALA A 59 13.52 -13.27 -11.79
CA ALA A 59 14.29 -13.37 -13.04
C ALA A 59 13.51 -13.98 -14.23
N ASP A 60 12.43 -14.71 -13.96
CA ASP A 60 11.59 -15.34 -14.99
C ASP A 60 10.42 -14.44 -15.41
N THR A 61 10.34 -13.22 -14.88
CA THR A 61 9.29 -12.25 -15.24
C THR A 61 9.64 -11.51 -16.54
N PRO A 62 8.65 -10.97 -17.27
CA PRO A 62 8.89 -10.22 -18.50
C PRO A 62 9.87 -9.06 -18.31
N ALA A 63 10.56 -8.67 -19.38
CA ALA A 63 11.30 -7.43 -19.41
C ALA A 63 10.35 -6.25 -19.14
N TRP A 64 10.80 -5.28 -18.34
CA TRP A 64 9.96 -4.16 -17.91
C TRP A 64 9.42 -3.31 -19.08
N GLU A 65 10.17 -3.22 -20.17
CA GLU A 65 9.73 -2.50 -21.38
C GLU A 65 8.53 -3.21 -22.04
N MET A 66 8.50 -4.54 -22.01
CA MET A 66 7.36 -5.30 -22.54
C MET A 66 6.11 -5.00 -21.70
N VAL A 67 6.26 -4.93 -20.38
CA VAL A 67 5.16 -4.60 -19.46
C VAL A 67 4.68 -3.17 -19.68
N ARG A 68 5.60 -2.21 -19.81
CA ARG A 68 5.25 -0.83 -20.17
C ARG A 68 4.49 -0.75 -21.48
N GLU A 69 4.91 -1.48 -22.51
CA GLU A 69 4.22 -1.49 -23.81
C GLU A 69 2.85 -2.17 -23.73
N TYR A 70 2.70 -3.24 -22.94
CA TYR A 70 1.42 -3.89 -22.66
C TYR A 70 0.36 -2.93 -22.13
N PHE A 71 0.76 -1.99 -21.28
CA PHE A 71 -0.14 -0.97 -20.72
C PHE A 71 -0.25 0.31 -21.56
N ARG A 72 0.52 0.41 -22.63
CA ARG A 72 0.35 1.54 -23.57
C ARG A 72 -0.97 1.41 -24.30
N TYR A 73 -1.69 2.54 -24.40
CA TYR A 73 -2.97 2.55 -25.10
C TYR A 73 -2.81 2.17 -26.57
N HIS A 74 -3.55 1.16 -27.00
CA HIS A 74 -3.75 0.78 -28.40
C HIS A 74 -5.24 0.58 -28.64
N SER A 75 -5.73 0.98 -29.81
CA SER A 75 -7.13 0.74 -30.18
C SER A 75 -7.42 -0.77 -30.22
N ASN A 76 -8.57 -1.16 -29.68
CA ASN A 76 -9.01 -2.57 -29.57
C ASN A 76 -8.24 -3.46 -28.59
N THR A 77 -7.35 -2.92 -27.75
CA THR A 77 -6.73 -3.69 -26.67
C THR A 77 -7.75 -3.97 -25.57
N LYS A 78 -7.76 -5.18 -25.02
CA LYS A 78 -8.58 -5.51 -23.87
C LYS A 78 -8.13 -4.69 -22.66
N TRP A 79 -9.10 -4.17 -21.92
CA TRP A 79 -8.85 -3.47 -20.69
C TRP A 79 -8.27 -4.43 -19.62
N ASP A 80 -7.16 -4.04 -19.02
CA ASP A 80 -6.63 -4.65 -17.81
C ASP A 80 -6.83 -3.66 -16.64
N SER A 81 -7.47 -4.10 -15.57
CA SER A 81 -7.80 -3.24 -14.42
C SER A 81 -6.55 -2.68 -13.72
N ALA A 82 -5.39 -3.30 -13.89
CA ALA A 82 -4.13 -2.76 -13.38
C ALA A 82 -3.76 -1.40 -14.00
N SER A 83 -4.32 -1.05 -15.18
CA SER A 83 -4.15 0.27 -15.82
C SER A 83 -4.57 1.43 -14.93
N GLU A 84 -5.50 1.23 -14.00
CA GLU A 84 -5.94 2.23 -13.01
C GLU A 84 -4.77 2.75 -12.16
N PHE A 85 -3.78 1.90 -11.95
CA PHE A 85 -2.61 2.19 -11.11
C PHE A 85 -1.40 2.74 -11.88
N LEU A 86 -1.62 3.30 -13.06
CA LEU A 86 -0.60 4.02 -13.85
C LEU A 86 -0.65 5.54 -13.66
N PHE A 87 -1.80 6.06 -13.25
CA PHE A 87 -2.10 7.48 -13.28
C PHE A 87 -1.66 8.21 -12.00
N THR A 88 -1.61 9.54 -12.09
CA THR A 88 -1.44 10.41 -10.93
C THR A 88 -2.59 10.24 -9.94
N SER A 89 -2.31 10.55 -8.68
CA SER A 89 -3.30 10.56 -7.60
C SER A 89 -2.92 11.64 -6.59
N PRO A 90 -3.73 11.98 -5.60
CA PRO A 90 -3.49 13.12 -4.72
C PRO A 90 -2.08 13.19 -4.09
N PHE A 91 -1.48 12.05 -3.74
CA PHE A 91 -0.13 11.99 -3.17
C PHE A 91 0.94 11.56 -4.19
N ILE A 92 0.54 11.11 -5.39
CA ILE A 92 1.46 10.63 -6.43
C ILE A 92 1.43 11.54 -7.64
N ALA A 93 2.45 12.37 -7.76
CA ALA A 93 2.72 13.16 -8.96
C ALA A 93 3.77 12.45 -9.82
N LEU A 94 3.53 12.33 -11.12
CA LEU A 94 4.52 11.81 -12.07
C LEU A 94 5.48 12.94 -12.46
N ARG A 95 6.74 12.83 -12.02
CA ARG A 95 7.78 13.84 -12.23
C ARG A 95 9.05 13.20 -12.79
N PRO A 96 9.86 13.95 -13.55
CA PRO A 96 11.13 13.46 -14.09
C PRO A 96 12.06 12.88 -13.03
N GLU A 97 12.12 13.47 -11.84
CA GLU A 97 12.99 13.06 -10.75
C GLU A 97 12.73 11.61 -10.30
N PHE A 98 11.46 11.19 -10.28
CA PHE A 98 11.09 9.81 -9.96
C PHE A 98 11.48 8.85 -11.08
N SER A 99 11.32 9.25 -12.34
CA SER A 99 11.74 8.41 -13.47
C SER A 99 13.25 8.26 -13.53
N GLU A 100 14.00 9.31 -13.25
CA GLU A 100 15.47 9.27 -13.16
C GLU A 100 15.94 8.36 -12.02
N PHE A 101 15.29 8.47 -10.85
CA PHE A 101 15.57 7.58 -9.73
C PHE A 101 15.31 6.11 -10.08
N ALA A 102 14.21 5.80 -10.75
CA ALA A 102 13.89 4.43 -11.17
C ALA A 102 14.86 3.87 -12.22
N ARG A 103 15.25 4.65 -13.22
CA ARG A 103 16.05 4.21 -14.37
C ARG A 103 17.39 3.58 -14.00
N ALA A 104 17.98 3.94 -12.89
CA ALA A 104 19.20 3.32 -12.41
C ALA A 104 19.04 1.81 -12.17
N ASN A 105 17.83 1.37 -11.81
CA ASN A 105 17.51 -0.04 -11.57
C ASN A 105 16.84 -0.72 -12.77
N PHE A 106 16.19 0.04 -13.65
CA PHE A 106 15.44 -0.44 -14.81
C PHE A 106 16.29 -0.28 -16.09
N THR A 107 17.36 -1.10 -16.19
CA THR A 107 18.19 -1.17 -17.39
C THR A 107 17.50 -1.99 -18.50
N ASN A 108 17.97 -1.85 -19.75
CA ASN A 108 17.35 -2.49 -20.90
C ASN A 108 17.25 -4.01 -20.77
N GLY A 109 16.06 -4.54 -21.04
CA GLY A 109 15.76 -5.97 -21.04
C GLY A 109 15.70 -6.61 -19.66
N ARG A 110 15.78 -5.82 -18.58
CA ARG A 110 15.77 -6.36 -17.21
C ARG A 110 14.39 -6.89 -16.84
N PRO A 111 14.28 -8.08 -16.19
CA PRO A 111 13.01 -8.57 -15.66
C PRO A 111 12.37 -7.58 -14.70
N ILE A 112 11.06 -7.36 -14.85
CA ILE A 112 10.36 -6.31 -14.09
C ILE A 112 10.49 -6.48 -12.58
N LEU A 113 10.34 -7.69 -12.05
CA LEU A 113 10.41 -7.90 -10.61
C LEU A 113 11.84 -7.82 -10.07
N ASP A 114 12.86 -8.27 -10.81
CA ASP A 114 14.25 -8.08 -10.42
C ASP A 114 14.57 -6.58 -10.28
N ALA A 115 14.16 -5.78 -11.25
CA ALA A 115 14.39 -4.35 -11.24
C ALA A 115 13.62 -3.64 -10.11
N ALA A 116 12.35 -4.03 -9.89
CA ALA A 116 11.51 -3.43 -8.85
C ALA A 116 11.98 -3.81 -7.44
N ILE A 117 12.41 -5.04 -7.22
CA ILE A 117 12.98 -5.49 -5.94
C ILE A 117 14.28 -4.74 -5.64
N ASP A 118 15.13 -4.52 -6.64
CA ASP A 118 16.36 -3.75 -6.44
C ASP A 118 16.08 -2.26 -6.19
N LEU A 119 15.07 -1.68 -6.83
CA LEU A 119 14.63 -0.31 -6.51
C LEU A 119 14.11 -0.21 -5.07
N MET A 120 13.33 -1.20 -4.64
CA MET A 120 12.87 -1.30 -3.24
C MET A 120 14.06 -1.39 -2.26
N ARG A 121 15.04 -2.27 -2.54
CA ARG A 121 16.27 -2.41 -1.74
C ARG A 121 17.08 -1.15 -1.69
N ARG A 122 17.12 -0.41 -2.79
CA ARG A 122 17.81 0.87 -2.86
C ARG A 122 17.14 1.90 -1.96
N ILE A 123 15.81 1.98 -1.92
CA ILE A 123 15.11 2.83 -0.97
C ILE A 123 15.46 2.40 0.46
N TYR A 124 15.37 1.12 0.78
CA TYR A 124 15.73 0.61 2.10
C TYR A 124 17.16 1.00 2.55
N SER A 125 18.13 0.96 1.64
CA SER A 125 19.54 1.19 1.96
C SER A 125 19.97 2.66 1.94
N GLU A 126 19.31 3.50 1.11
CA GLU A 126 19.70 4.90 0.92
C GLU A 126 18.85 5.88 1.75
N PHE A 127 17.73 5.43 2.34
CA PHE A 127 16.82 6.31 3.07
C PHE A 127 16.84 6.00 4.56
N HIS A 128 16.66 7.05 5.35
CA HIS A 128 16.60 6.95 6.81
C HIS A 128 15.16 6.99 7.30
N TYR A 129 14.76 5.97 8.07
CA TYR A 129 13.46 5.99 8.73
C TYR A 129 13.50 6.93 9.93
N VAL A 130 12.78 8.03 9.85
CA VAL A 130 12.75 9.05 10.91
C VAL A 130 11.30 9.30 11.30
N SER A 131 10.88 8.75 12.45
CA SER A 131 9.55 8.99 12.99
C SER A 131 9.31 10.48 13.21
N ARG A 132 8.19 11.01 12.68
CA ARG A 132 7.80 12.42 12.76
C ARG A 132 8.65 13.40 11.96
N SER A 133 9.49 12.95 11.03
CA SER A 133 10.20 13.85 10.10
C SER A 133 9.29 14.45 9.04
N THR A 134 8.19 13.77 8.78
CA THR A 134 7.17 14.12 7.78
C THR A 134 5.79 14.16 8.43
N ASP A 135 4.89 14.91 7.83
CA ASP A 135 3.46 14.82 8.12
C ASP A 135 2.74 14.11 6.96
N ILE A 136 1.46 13.88 7.14
CA ILE A 136 0.63 13.16 6.16
C ILE A 136 0.60 13.83 4.78
N ASN A 137 0.88 15.14 4.71
CA ASN A 137 0.83 15.94 3.49
C ASN A 137 2.21 16.20 2.88
N THR A 138 3.28 15.68 3.48
CA THR A 138 4.64 15.88 2.93
C THR A 138 4.71 15.30 1.52
N PRO A 139 5.10 16.11 0.50
CA PRO A 139 5.21 15.62 -0.86
C PRO A 139 6.27 14.52 -1.00
N ALA A 140 5.96 13.45 -1.73
CA ALA A 140 6.92 12.36 -1.97
C ALA A 140 8.25 12.84 -2.58
N LEU A 141 8.25 13.93 -3.35
CA LEU A 141 9.47 14.53 -3.90
C LEU A 141 10.38 15.13 -2.81
N GLU A 142 9.79 15.70 -1.76
CA GLU A 142 10.55 16.21 -0.63
C GLU A 142 11.24 15.08 0.13
N ALA A 143 10.52 13.99 0.42
CA ALA A 143 11.07 12.80 1.04
C ALA A 143 12.15 12.14 0.15
N LEU A 144 11.95 12.08 -1.18
CA LEU A 144 12.97 11.62 -2.13
C LEU A 144 14.25 12.46 -2.04
N THR A 145 14.13 13.79 -1.97
CA THR A 145 15.28 14.71 -1.93
C THR A 145 16.04 14.63 -0.62
N LYS A 146 15.31 14.56 0.50
CA LYS A 146 15.90 14.49 1.85
C LYS A 146 16.45 13.11 2.18
N ARG A 147 16.01 12.06 1.49
CA ARG A 147 16.31 10.66 1.83
C ARG A 147 15.84 10.27 3.24
N GLU A 148 14.76 10.87 3.70
CA GLU A 148 14.19 10.66 5.03
C GLU A 148 12.68 10.57 4.94
N GLY A 149 12.07 9.77 5.82
CA GLY A 149 10.63 9.64 5.89
C GLY A 149 10.16 8.47 6.74
N VAL A 150 8.88 8.14 6.60
CA VAL A 150 8.24 6.98 7.21
C VAL A 150 7.75 5.99 6.13
N CYS A 151 7.13 4.88 6.54
CA CYS A 151 6.67 3.84 5.60
C CYS A 151 5.76 4.38 4.49
N GLN A 152 4.89 5.35 4.78
CA GLN A 152 4.04 6.02 3.80
C GLN A 152 4.87 6.73 2.73
N ASP A 153 5.90 7.48 3.13
CA ASP A 153 6.76 8.22 2.21
C ASP A 153 7.53 7.29 1.29
N PHE A 154 8.09 6.22 1.85
CA PHE A 154 8.85 5.22 1.09
C PHE A 154 7.96 4.48 0.10
N ALA A 155 6.72 4.15 0.49
CA ALA A 155 5.73 3.58 -0.42
C ALA A 155 5.37 4.56 -1.54
N HIS A 156 5.12 5.84 -1.24
CA HIS A 156 4.82 6.86 -2.24
C HIS A 156 5.97 7.10 -3.21
N ILE A 157 7.22 7.13 -2.74
CA ILE A 157 8.43 7.26 -3.59
C ILE A 157 8.52 6.06 -4.55
N LEU A 158 8.34 4.84 -4.05
CA LEU A 158 8.41 3.64 -4.87
C LEU A 158 7.30 3.63 -5.94
N ILE A 159 6.04 3.94 -5.56
CA ILE A 159 4.90 4.05 -6.49
C ILE A 159 5.15 5.12 -7.55
N ALA A 160 5.54 6.33 -7.13
CA ALA A 160 5.81 7.43 -8.05
C ALA A 160 6.92 7.07 -9.05
N SER A 161 7.97 6.40 -8.59
CA SER A 161 9.08 5.93 -9.42
C SER A 161 8.64 4.91 -10.46
N LEU A 162 7.86 3.89 -10.05
CA LEU A 162 7.34 2.86 -10.94
C LEU A 162 6.36 3.42 -11.98
N ARG A 163 5.40 4.23 -11.54
CA ARG A 163 4.42 4.85 -12.46
C ARG A 163 5.07 5.84 -13.41
N SER A 164 6.09 6.57 -12.98
CA SER A 164 6.81 7.52 -13.86
C SER A 164 7.57 6.86 -15.01
N ILE A 165 7.79 5.54 -14.95
CA ILE A 165 8.32 4.75 -16.06
C ILE A 165 7.27 3.86 -16.73
N GLY A 166 5.97 4.06 -16.41
CA GLY A 166 4.84 3.39 -17.04
C GLY A 166 4.51 2.00 -16.49
N LEU A 167 4.83 1.71 -15.23
CA LEU A 167 4.55 0.43 -14.58
C LEU A 167 3.46 0.59 -13.52
N PRO A 168 2.40 -0.26 -13.54
CA PRO A 168 1.32 -0.17 -12.57
C PRO A 168 1.79 -0.54 -11.16
N ALA A 169 1.52 0.33 -10.20
CA ALA A 169 1.83 0.09 -8.81
C ALA A 169 0.73 0.67 -7.91
N LYS A 170 0.31 -0.07 -6.90
CA LYS A 170 -0.71 0.35 -5.93
C LYS A 170 -0.16 0.42 -4.52
N TYR A 171 -0.81 1.25 -3.72
CA TYR A 171 -0.55 1.43 -2.31
C TYR A 171 -1.32 0.40 -1.50
N ILE A 172 -0.66 -0.24 -0.56
CA ILE A 172 -1.27 -1.16 0.39
C ILE A 172 -1.14 -0.57 1.79
N SER A 173 -2.26 -0.54 2.51
CA SER A 173 -2.33 -0.19 3.93
C SER A 173 -2.63 -1.44 4.74
N GLY A 174 -1.93 -1.61 5.84
CA GLY A 174 -2.13 -2.77 6.69
C GLY A 174 -1.41 -2.70 8.02
N TYR A 175 -1.21 -3.87 8.62
CA TYR A 175 -0.49 -4.02 9.88
C TYR A 175 0.59 -5.10 9.75
N ILE A 176 1.58 -5.03 10.62
CA ILE A 176 2.57 -6.11 10.79
C ILE A 176 2.40 -6.67 12.20
N LEU A 177 2.40 -7.99 12.31
CA LEU A 177 2.43 -8.67 13.59
C LEU A 177 3.84 -8.48 14.20
N THR A 178 3.92 -7.61 15.20
CA THR A 178 5.18 -7.38 15.93
C THR A 178 5.40 -8.47 16.98
N THR A 179 6.63 -8.91 17.16
CA THR A 179 7.02 -9.82 18.24
C THR A 179 7.66 -9.01 19.35
N PRO A 180 7.11 -9.05 20.58
CA PRO A 180 7.74 -8.37 21.72
C PRO A 180 9.17 -8.88 21.94
N ALA A 181 10.04 -8.02 22.45
CA ALA A 181 11.36 -8.45 22.87
C ALA A 181 11.27 -9.53 23.96
N PRO A 182 12.21 -10.48 24.01
CA PRO A 182 12.19 -11.54 25.02
C PRO A 182 12.03 -10.97 26.44
N GLY A 183 11.04 -11.49 27.19
CA GLY A 183 10.75 -11.06 28.56
C GLY A 183 9.91 -9.77 28.68
N GLN A 184 9.54 -9.13 27.57
CA GLN A 184 8.66 -7.96 27.59
C GLN A 184 7.21 -8.36 27.27
N PRO A 185 6.22 -7.82 28.02
CA PRO A 185 4.82 -8.04 27.68
C PRO A 185 4.48 -7.32 26.36
N ARG A 186 3.54 -7.90 25.58
CA ARG A 186 2.98 -7.22 24.42
C ARG A 186 2.23 -5.95 24.85
N LEU A 187 2.60 -4.83 24.27
CA LEU A 187 1.90 -3.56 24.50
C LEU A 187 0.56 -3.55 23.75
N ILE A 188 -0.53 -3.31 24.48
CA ILE A 188 -1.84 -3.10 23.87
C ILE A 188 -1.89 -1.69 23.27
N GLY A 189 -2.27 -1.58 22.00
CA GLY A 189 -2.33 -0.30 21.29
C GLY A 189 -0.97 0.23 20.83
N GLY A 190 0.10 -0.56 20.96
CA GLY A 190 1.46 -0.18 20.58
C GLY A 190 1.85 -0.52 19.14
N ASP A 191 1.06 -1.32 18.45
CA ASP A 191 1.32 -1.64 17.05
C ASP A 191 0.97 -0.44 16.16
N ALA A 192 1.74 -0.23 15.11
CA ALA A 192 1.53 0.85 14.17
C ALA A 192 0.90 0.34 12.87
N SER A 193 0.15 1.21 12.20
CA SER A 193 -0.21 0.98 10.82
C SER A 193 1.05 0.95 9.95
N HIS A 194 1.03 0.16 8.90
CA HIS A 194 2.13 0.02 7.96
C HIS A 194 1.66 0.21 6.53
N ALA A 195 2.60 0.60 5.67
CA ALA A 195 2.35 0.83 4.27
C ALA A 195 3.43 0.16 3.42
N TRP A 196 3.00 -0.42 2.31
CA TRP A 196 3.89 -0.98 1.29
C TRP A 196 3.30 -0.85 -0.10
N VAL A 197 3.96 -1.39 -1.09
CA VAL A 197 3.62 -1.24 -2.49
C VAL A 197 3.32 -2.60 -3.10
N SER A 198 2.39 -2.66 -4.04
CA SER A 198 2.19 -3.83 -4.87
C SER A 198 2.40 -3.45 -6.33
N ILE A 199 3.33 -4.11 -7.02
CA ILE A 199 3.59 -3.96 -8.45
C ILE A 199 2.90 -5.08 -9.24
N TYR A 200 2.33 -4.73 -10.40
CA TYR A 200 1.71 -5.72 -11.28
C TYR A 200 2.73 -6.32 -12.24
N ALA A 201 2.81 -7.64 -12.25
CA ALA A 201 3.66 -8.40 -13.16
C ALA A 201 2.80 -9.30 -14.07
N PRO A 202 2.57 -8.92 -15.33
CA PRO A 202 1.97 -9.80 -16.34
C PRO A 202 2.78 -11.08 -16.49
N ARG A 203 2.14 -12.15 -16.95
CA ARG A 203 2.81 -13.41 -17.28
C ARG A 203 3.04 -13.49 -18.78
N ILE A 204 3.97 -14.36 -19.18
CA ILE A 204 4.19 -14.73 -20.57
C ILE A 204 3.47 -16.06 -20.79
N ASP A 205 2.60 -16.13 -21.79
CA ASP A 205 1.94 -17.37 -22.21
C ASP A 205 2.88 -18.26 -23.05
N PRO A 206 2.48 -19.50 -23.37
CA PRO A 206 3.28 -20.40 -24.20
C PRO A 206 3.60 -19.86 -25.60
N ASP A 207 2.81 -18.92 -26.11
CA ASP A 207 3.02 -18.28 -27.43
C ASP A 207 3.94 -17.05 -27.34
N GLY A 208 4.47 -16.76 -26.14
CA GLY A 208 5.37 -15.62 -25.89
C GLY A 208 4.64 -14.27 -25.76
N GLN A 209 3.31 -14.27 -25.63
CA GLN A 209 2.53 -13.06 -25.46
C GLN A 209 2.29 -12.72 -23.98
N LEU A 210 2.16 -11.43 -23.68
CA LEU A 210 1.77 -11.01 -22.34
C LEU A 210 0.29 -11.27 -22.10
N CYS A 211 -0.01 -11.88 -20.97
CA CYS A 211 -1.36 -12.14 -20.48
C CYS A 211 -1.50 -11.61 -19.05
N PRO A 212 -2.75 -11.50 -18.53
CA PRO A 212 -2.99 -11.03 -17.18
C PRO A 212 -2.14 -11.77 -16.15
N GLY A 213 -1.52 -11.00 -15.27
CA GLY A 213 -0.55 -11.46 -14.28
C GLY A 213 -1.04 -11.43 -12.86
N THR A 214 -0.13 -11.17 -11.96
CA THR A 214 -0.36 -11.12 -10.52
C THR A 214 0.30 -9.90 -9.90
N TRP A 215 -0.04 -9.62 -8.67
CA TRP A 215 0.54 -8.56 -7.88
C TRP A 215 1.66 -9.10 -6.97
N CYS A 216 2.78 -8.41 -6.96
CA CYS A 216 3.91 -8.70 -6.09
C CYS A 216 4.11 -7.53 -5.11
N ASP A 217 4.10 -7.83 -3.84
CA ASP A 217 4.20 -6.85 -2.78
C ASP A 217 5.67 -6.57 -2.43
N LEU A 218 5.99 -5.29 -2.26
CA LEU A 218 7.33 -4.76 -2.04
C LEU A 218 7.28 -3.82 -0.83
N ASP A 219 7.99 -4.14 0.23
CA ASP A 219 8.10 -3.28 1.41
C ASP A 219 9.48 -2.61 1.48
N PRO A 220 9.58 -1.33 1.06
CA PRO A 220 10.83 -0.60 1.10
C PRO A 220 11.29 -0.22 2.53
N THR A 221 10.43 -0.34 3.53
CA THR A 221 10.78 -0.05 4.93
C THR A 221 11.48 -1.22 5.60
N ASN A 222 11.11 -2.46 5.25
CA ASN A 222 11.62 -3.68 5.89
C ASN A 222 12.44 -4.56 4.94
N ASN A 223 12.67 -4.13 3.71
CA ASN A 223 13.39 -4.89 2.67
C ASN A 223 12.79 -6.29 2.46
N ARG A 224 11.47 -6.37 2.34
CA ARG A 224 10.74 -7.64 2.17
C ARG A 224 9.86 -7.58 0.93
N TRP A 225 9.69 -8.73 0.29
CA TRP A 225 8.83 -8.85 -0.88
C TRP A 225 8.18 -10.22 -0.97
N GLY A 226 7.09 -10.32 -1.73
CA GLY A 226 6.42 -11.59 -2.02
C GLY A 226 5.13 -11.40 -2.81
N TYR A 227 4.66 -12.46 -3.42
CA TYR A 227 3.39 -12.43 -4.16
C TYR A 227 2.21 -12.38 -3.19
N GLY A 228 1.39 -11.32 -3.33
CA GLY A 228 0.21 -11.06 -2.52
C GLY A 228 0.48 -10.72 -1.05
N THR A 229 1.70 -10.91 -0.57
CA THR A 229 2.16 -10.49 0.77
C THR A 229 3.68 -10.50 0.87
N PRO A 230 4.31 -9.54 1.55
CA PRO A 230 5.75 -9.61 1.85
C PRO A 230 6.10 -10.70 2.87
N GLY A 231 5.13 -11.17 3.67
CA GLY A 231 5.32 -12.21 4.67
C GLY A 231 4.02 -12.59 5.39
N GLU A 232 4.05 -13.72 6.10
CA GLU A 232 2.88 -14.25 6.84
C GLU A 232 2.49 -13.38 8.05
N ASP A 233 3.37 -12.52 8.50
CA ASP A 233 3.16 -11.53 9.55
C ASP A 233 2.54 -10.21 9.04
N TYR A 234 2.31 -10.07 7.73
CA TYR A 234 1.66 -8.91 7.13
C TYR A 234 0.15 -9.12 7.02
N ILE A 235 -0.59 -8.10 7.41
CA ILE A 235 -2.05 -8.08 7.36
C ILE A 235 -2.47 -6.96 6.40
N HIS A 236 -2.96 -7.33 5.23
CA HIS A 236 -3.51 -6.41 4.26
C HIS A 236 -4.92 -5.98 4.68
N LEU A 237 -5.15 -4.67 4.83
CA LEU A 237 -6.44 -4.10 5.20
C LEU A 237 -7.13 -3.42 4.01
N ALA A 238 -6.41 -2.56 3.32
CA ALA A 238 -6.95 -1.79 2.21
C ALA A 238 -5.89 -1.53 1.14
N GLN A 239 -6.35 -1.26 -0.08
CA GLN A 239 -5.51 -0.94 -1.23
C GLN A 239 -6.08 0.23 -2.03
N GLY A 240 -5.22 0.97 -2.71
CA GLY A 240 -5.65 2.09 -3.53
C GLY A 240 -4.51 2.67 -4.35
N ARG A 241 -4.72 3.83 -4.93
CA ARG A 241 -3.68 4.51 -5.73
C ARG A 241 -2.60 5.11 -4.84
N ASP A 242 -3.00 5.65 -3.69
CA ASP A 242 -2.12 6.21 -2.67
C ASP A 242 -2.84 6.24 -1.31
N TYR A 243 -2.24 6.88 -0.31
CA TYR A 243 -2.82 6.99 1.04
C TYR A 243 -4.21 7.62 1.04
N SER A 244 -4.53 8.51 0.10
CA SER A 244 -5.83 9.16 0.06
C SER A 244 -7.01 8.18 -0.14
N ASP A 245 -6.79 7.07 -0.84
CA ASP A 245 -7.82 6.06 -1.08
C ASP A 245 -8.03 5.12 0.13
N VAL A 246 -7.02 4.96 0.99
CA VAL A 246 -6.99 3.97 2.09
C VAL A 246 -6.95 4.59 3.49
N SER A 247 -7.17 5.89 3.61
CA SER A 247 -7.20 6.58 4.91
C SER A 247 -8.19 5.88 5.86
N PRO A 248 -7.76 5.44 7.05
CA PRO A 248 -8.54 4.55 7.91
C PRO A 248 -9.82 5.19 8.45
N ILE A 249 -9.85 6.52 8.55
CA ILE A 249 -11.02 7.28 8.96
C ILE A 249 -11.10 8.61 8.23
N ARG A 250 -12.29 8.97 7.79
CA ARG A 250 -12.61 10.30 7.25
C ARG A 250 -13.94 10.74 7.82
N GLY A 251 -14.10 12.02 8.09
CA GLY A 251 -15.36 12.53 8.59
C GLY A 251 -15.39 14.05 8.60
N VAL A 252 -16.59 14.56 8.83
CA VAL A 252 -16.85 15.98 9.07
C VAL A 252 -17.45 16.11 10.45
N ILE A 253 -16.88 16.98 11.27
CA ILE A 253 -17.38 17.30 12.59
C ILE A 253 -17.95 18.71 12.54
N HIS A 254 -19.23 18.85 12.89
CA HIS A 254 -19.87 20.14 13.04
C HIS A 254 -19.80 20.58 14.51
N GLY A 255 -19.09 21.67 14.78
CA GLY A 255 -18.93 22.21 16.13
C GLY A 255 -17.80 23.23 16.21
N GLY A 256 -17.74 23.99 17.27
CA GLY A 256 -16.73 25.02 17.50
C GLY A 256 -15.63 24.63 18.49
N ALA A 257 -15.57 23.38 18.93
CA ALA A 257 -14.57 22.91 19.88
C ALA A 257 -13.39 22.24 19.18
N ASP A 258 -12.18 22.42 19.73
CA ASP A 258 -11.00 21.67 19.32
C ASP A 258 -11.20 20.17 19.58
N HIS A 259 -10.71 19.35 18.67
CA HIS A 259 -10.74 17.90 18.81
C HIS A 259 -9.36 17.30 18.65
N LYS A 260 -9.14 16.16 19.28
CA LYS A 260 -7.88 15.41 19.23
C LYS A 260 -8.15 13.97 18.83
N LEU A 261 -7.55 13.54 17.71
CA LEU A 261 -7.56 12.14 17.30
C LEU A 261 -6.50 11.35 18.09
N LYS A 262 -6.89 10.18 18.61
CA LYS A 262 -5.99 9.17 19.15
C LYS A 262 -6.22 7.89 18.38
N VAL A 263 -5.13 7.25 17.96
CA VAL A 263 -5.16 5.96 17.25
C VAL A 263 -4.37 4.95 18.05
N ALA A 264 -4.91 3.74 18.18
CA ALA A 264 -4.25 2.61 18.82
C ALA A 264 -4.51 1.34 18.00
N VAL A 265 -3.49 0.54 17.78
CA VAL A 265 -3.56 -0.71 17.03
C VAL A 265 -2.98 -1.83 17.88
N THR A 266 -3.61 -3.00 17.85
CA THR A 266 -3.10 -4.22 18.47
C THR A 266 -3.28 -5.38 17.51
N VAL A 267 -2.18 -6.06 17.18
CA VAL A 267 -2.16 -7.28 16.38
C VAL A 267 -1.66 -8.41 17.26
N LYS A 268 -2.39 -9.51 17.32
CA LYS A 268 -2.00 -10.68 18.14
C LYS A 268 -2.41 -11.99 17.45
N PRO A 269 -1.68 -13.09 17.67
CA PRO A 269 -2.16 -14.41 17.30
C PRO A 269 -3.52 -14.71 17.95
N ALA A 270 -4.39 -15.43 17.23
CA ALA A 270 -5.70 -15.87 17.74
C ALA A 270 -5.59 -17.09 18.65
#